data_e4b11c1c2f8626b58e33e0daaf5973b1
#
_entry.id   e4b11c1c2f8626b58e33e0daaf5973b1
#
_cell.length_a   1.000
_cell.length_b   1.000
_cell.length_c   1.000
_cell.angle_alpha   90.00
_cell.angle_beta   90.00
_cell.angle_gamma   90.00
#
_symmetry.space_group_name_H-M   'P 1'
#
loop_
_entity.id
_entity.type
_entity.pdbx_description
1 polymer ?
#
loop_
_entity_poly.entity_id
_entity_poly.type
_entity_poly.pdbx_seq_one_letter_code
_entity_poly.pdbx_strand_id
1 'polypeptide(L)'
;LLENRKSTRTAEQAVKEAEDMITQMNSLEGVSEALGKAAEGMQFQEVSLAFFQENGQLGIEGESTDATERKSFQWKDPEQRGFYSRDKEFFAEFGINGRNYAYGSVQYRFMDGRSSIDVQEEILLERIHDALASLAARIRKNEKALS
;
A
#
# COMPACT_ATOMS: atom_id res chain seq x y z
N LEU A 1 -11.48 25.10 -8.67
CA LEU A 1 -11.30 24.39 -9.94
C LEU A 1 -9.83 24.14 -10.26
N LEU A 2 -8.98 25.15 -10.08
CA LEU A 2 -7.53 25.00 -10.27
C LEU A 2 -6.91 24.11 -9.19
N GLU A 3 -7.41 24.18 -7.98
CA GLU A 3 -6.94 23.36 -6.88
C GLU A 3 -7.27 21.90 -7.07
N ASN A 4 -8.46 21.59 -7.58
CA ASN A 4 -8.86 20.21 -7.85
C ASN A 4 -8.02 19.56 -8.95
N ARG A 5 -7.69 20.31 -10.00
CA ARG A 5 -6.83 19.82 -11.08
C ARG A 5 -5.42 19.59 -10.58
N LYS A 6 -4.92 20.49 -9.73
CA LYS A 6 -3.60 20.38 -9.14
C LYS A 6 -3.51 19.18 -8.19
N SER A 7 -4.55 18.95 -7.39
CA SER A 7 -4.67 17.81 -6.50
C SER A 7 -4.66 16.49 -7.27
N THR A 8 -5.47 16.40 -8.36
CA THR A 8 -5.54 15.19 -9.17
C THR A 8 -4.22 14.87 -9.84
N ARG A 9 -3.55 15.87 -10.40
CA ARG A 9 -2.22 15.71 -11.00
C ARG A 9 -1.21 15.27 -9.96
N THR A 10 -1.27 15.86 -8.78
CA THR A 10 -0.36 15.55 -7.69
C THR A 10 -0.55 14.11 -7.21
N ALA A 11 -1.79 13.64 -7.15
CA ALA A 11 -2.09 12.26 -6.77
C ALA A 11 -1.51 11.27 -7.77
N GLU A 12 -1.74 11.48 -9.06
CA GLU A 12 -1.19 10.61 -10.11
C GLU A 12 0.34 10.60 -10.10
N GLN A 13 0.94 11.76 -9.93
CA GLN A 13 2.39 11.89 -9.88
C GLN A 13 2.97 11.20 -8.65
N ALA A 14 2.35 11.38 -7.49
CA ALA A 14 2.77 10.75 -6.25
C ALA A 14 2.69 9.23 -6.34
N VAL A 15 1.60 8.72 -6.91
CA VAL A 15 1.42 7.28 -7.10
C VAL A 15 2.45 6.73 -8.08
N LYS A 16 2.74 7.45 -9.16
CA LYS A 16 3.76 7.03 -10.11
C LYS A 16 5.14 6.95 -9.45
N GLU A 17 5.49 7.94 -8.64
CA GLU A 17 6.75 7.92 -7.90
C GLU A 17 6.84 6.72 -6.96
N ALA A 18 5.75 6.45 -6.22
CA ALA A 18 5.68 5.29 -5.34
C ALA A 18 5.83 3.98 -6.12
N GLU A 19 5.11 3.87 -7.23
CA GLU A 19 5.16 2.71 -8.11
C GLU A 19 6.57 2.48 -8.65
N ASP A 20 7.24 3.54 -9.11
CA ASP A 20 8.61 3.46 -9.61
C ASP A 20 9.59 3.02 -8.52
N MET A 21 9.43 3.54 -7.30
CA MET A 21 10.24 3.13 -6.16
C MET A 21 10.09 1.63 -5.88
N ILE A 22 8.84 1.16 -5.83
CA ILE A 22 8.55 -0.24 -5.52
C ILE A 22 9.07 -1.16 -6.62
N THR A 23 8.95 -0.75 -7.88
CA THR A 23 9.42 -1.52 -9.03
C THR A 23 10.93 -1.76 -8.98
N GLN A 24 11.69 -0.86 -8.37
CA GLN A 24 13.15 -0.98 -8.28
C GLN A 24 13.61 -1.70 -7.01
N MET A 25 12.71 -2.03 -6.10
CA MET A 25 13.05 -2.71 -4.86
C MET A 25 13.32 -4.19 -5.07
N ASN A 26 14.21 -4.73 -4.24
CA ASN A 26 14.51 -6.16 -4.19
C ASN A 26 14.23 -6.76 -2.80
N SER A 27 13.78 -5.92 -1.88
CA SER A 27 13.42 -6.33 -0.52
C SER A 27 12.23 -5.49 -0.06
N LEU A 28 11.65 -5.85 1.07
CA LEU A 28 10.52 -5.11 1.63
C LEU A 28 10.97 -3.83 2.36
N GLU A 29 12.26 -3.66 2.57
CA GLU A 29 12.77 -2.43 3.16
C GLU A 29 12.50 -1.25 2.22
N GLY A 30 12.00 -0.17 2.76
CA GLY A 30 11.68 1.00 1.98
C GLY A 30 10.24 1.07 1.47
N VAL A 31 9.43 0.01 1.64
CA VAL A 31 8.02 0.08 1.22
C VAL A 31 7.25 1.17 1.97
N SER A 32 7.60 1.41 3.24
CA SER A 32 6.99 2.48 4.01
C SER A 32 7.25 3.85 3.40
N GLU A 33 8.49 4.08 2.94
CA GLU A 33 8.84 5.35 2.29
C GLU A 33 8.09 5.53 0.97
N ALA A 34 7.95 4.45 0.19
CA ALA A 34 7.20 4.50 -1.05
C ALA A 34 5.73 4.85 -0.81
N LEU A 35 5.13 4.24 0.21
CA LEU A 35 3.76 4.55 0.59
C LEU A 35 3.63 5.98 1.10
N GLY A 36 4.65 6.49 1.79
CA GLY A 36 4.70 7.89 2.20
C GLY A 36 4.70 8.85 1.02
N LYS A 37 5.35 8.48 -0.08
CA LYS A 37 5.30 9.27 -1.32
C LYS A 37 3.89 9.33 -1.90
N ALA A 38 3.21 8.18 -1.92
CA ALA A 38 1.83 8.13 -2.37
C ALA A 38 0.91 9.00 -1.49
N ALA A 39 1.17 9.01 -0.18
CA ALA A 39 0.39 9.79 0.77
C ALA A 39 0.43 11.30 0.48
N GLU A 40 1.55 11.80 -0.04
CA GLU A 40 1.70 13.22 -0.37
C GLU A 40 0.65 13.69 -1.37
N GLY A 41 0.21 12.81 -2.27
CA GLY A 41 -0.81 13.15 -3.25
C GLY A 41 -2.19 12.59 -2.95
N MET A 42 -2.26 11.45 -2.28
CA MET A 42 -3.52 10.76 -2.00
C MET A 42 -4.19 11.22 -0.70
N GLN A 43 -3.45 11.93 0.15
CA GLN A 43 -3.97 12.54 1.38
C GLN A 43 -4.42 11.55 2.47
N PHE A 44 -3.90 10.33 2.48
CA PHE A 44 -4.09 9.49 3.65
C PHE A 44 -3.01 9.84 4.70
N GLN A 45 -3.38 9.73 5.96
CA GLN A 45 -2.53 10.11 7.09
C GLN A 45 -1.75 8.94 7.66
N GLU A 46 -2.20 7.73 7.37
CA GLU A 46 -1.57 6.54 7.90
C GLU A 46 -1.82 5.37 6.95
N VAL A 47 -0.85 4.51 6.82
CA VAL A 47 -0.99 3.26 6.09
C VAL A 47 -0.33 2.15 6.87
N SER A 48 -1.04 1.04 7.01
CA SER A 48 -0.56 -0.18 7.65
C SER A 48 -0.54 -1.29 6.63
N LEU A 49 0.61 -1.95 6.51
CA LEU A 49 0.85 -2.98 5.52
C LEU A 49 1.33 -4.23 6.23
N ALA A 50 0.74 -5.36 5.91
CA ALA A 50 1.16 -6.65 6.45
C ALA A 50 1.38 -7.63 5.32
N PHE A 51 2.57 -8.23 5.26
CA PHE A 51 2.87 -9.31 4.33
C PHE A 51 2.79 -10.65 5.06
N PHE A 52 2.11 -11.60 4.46
CA PHE A 52 1.97 -12.94 5.01
C PHE A 52 3.21 -13.76 4.70
N GLN A 53 3.63 -14.56 5.67
CA GLN A 53 4.73 -15.49 5.50
C GLN A 53 4.29 -16.88 5.93
N GLU A 54 4.75 -17.87 5.17
CA GLU A 54 4.55 -19.27 5.48
C GLU A 54 5.85 -20.02 5.18
N ASN A 55 6.34 -20.72 6.17
CA ASN A 55 7.63 -21.45 6.05
C ASN A 55 8.80 -20.57 5.59
N GLY A 56 8.84 -19.32 6.06
CA GLY A 56 9.89 -18.36 5.73
C GLY A 56 9.77 -17.71 4.37
N GLN A 57 8.69 -18.00 3.62
CA GLN A 57 8.46 -17.43 2.29
C GLN A 57 7.28 -16.46 2.31
N LEU A 58 7.38 -15.41 1.51
CA LEU A 58 6.30 -14.45 1.36
C LEU A 58 5.13 -15.06 0.60
N GLY A 59 3.94 -14.83 1.10
CA GLY A 59 2.72 -15.25 0.45
C GLY A 59 2.21 -16.60 0.94
N ILE A 60 0.89 -16.74 0.87
CA ILE A 60 0.19 -17.96 1.24
C ILE A 60 -0.50 -18.49 -0.01
N GLU A 61 -0.33 -19.79 -0.27
CA GLU A 61 -1.01 -20.44 -1.37
C GLU A 61 -2.45 -20.74 -0.98
N GLY A 62 -3.38 -20.44 -1.89
CA GLY A 62 -4.79 -20.74 -1.67
C GLY A 62 -5.55 -19.59 -1.03
N GLU A 63 -6.79 -19.87 -0.60
CA GLU A 63 -7.71 -18.87 -0.05
C GLU A 63 -7.61 -18.67 1.46
N SER A 64 -6.88 -19.51 2.16
CA SER A 64 -6.74 -19.39 3.60
C SER A 64 -5.77 -18.28 3.96
N THR A 65 -6.24 -17.30 4.74
CA THR A 65 -5.42 -16.19 5.23
C THR A 65 -4.91 -16.43 6.66
N ASP A 66 -4.96 -17.67 7.13
CA ASP A 66 -4.48 -18.05 8.46
C ASP A 66 -2.95 -18.16 8.46
N ALA A 67 -2.29 -17.03 8.17
CA ALA A 67 -0.84 -16.96 8.22
C ALA A 67 -0.35 -17.00 9.65
N THR A 68 0.64 -17.84 9.90
CA THR A 68 1.27 -17.94 11.21
C THR A 68 2.24 -16.79 11.46
N GLU A 69 2.75 -16.17 10.40
CA GLU A 69 3.71 -15.07 10.51
C GLU A 69 3.33 -13.92 9.57
N ARG A 70 3.60 -12.71 10.03
CA ARG A 70 3.37 -11.50 9.24
C ARG A 70 4.54 -10.55 9.42
N LYS A 71 4.94 -9.91 8.32
CA LYS A 71 5.86 -8.77 8.38
C LYS A 71 5.04 -7.50 8.22
N SER A 72 5.05 -6.65 9.23
CA SER A 72 4.24 -5.44 9.25
C SER A 72 5.10 -4.21 9.04
N PHE A 73 4.57 -3.29 8.26
CA PHE A 73 5.18 -2.00 7.97
C PHE A 73 4.12 -0.93 8.19
N GLN A 74 4.54 0.21 8.66
CA GLN A 74 3.63 1.31 8.92
C GLN A 74 4.27 2.62 8.50
N TRP A 75 3.45 3.49 7.94
CA TRP A 75 3.84 4.87 7.69
C TRP A 75 2.78 5.78 8.31
N LYS A 76 3.21 6.83 8.98
CA LYS A 76 2.35 7.86 9.53
C LYS A 76 2.86 9.21 9.05
N ASP A 77 1.93 10.12 8.75
CA ASP A 77 2.27 11.47 8.37
C ASP A 77 3.03 12.14 9.53
N PRO A 78 4.32 12.49 9.36
CA PRO A 78 5.11 13.06 10.43
C PRO A 78 4.66 14.47 10.83
N GLU A 79 3.98 15.17 9.93
CA GLU A 79 3.54 16.53 10.18
C GLU A 79 2.09 16.64 10.63
N GLN A 80 1.38 15.53 10.64
CA GLN A 80 -0.04 15.48 10.99
C GLN A 80 -0.83 16.57 10.25
N ARG A 81 -0.52 16.71 8.96
CA ARG A 81 -1.21 17.71 8.12
C ARG A 81 -2.64 17.27 7.89
N GLY A 82 -3.56 18.20 8.04
CA GLY A 82 -4.96 17.98 7.75
C GLY A 82 -5.86 18.32 8.91
N PHE A 83 -7.12 18.49 8.61
CA PHE A 83 -8.13 18.73 9.61
C PHE A 83 -8.46 17.40 10.28
N TYR A 84 -7.95 17.24 11.49
CA TYR A 84 -8.27 16.07 12.29
C TYR A 84 -9.66 16.22 12.87
N SER A 85 -10.60 15.50 12.28
CA SER A 85 -11.85 15.25 12.94
C SER A 85 -11.78 13.82 13.43
N ARG A 86 -11.56 13.64 14.73
CA ARG A 86 -11.55 12.31 15.35
C ARG A 86 -12.84 11.55 15.14
N ASP A 87 -13.92 12.28 14.85
CA ASP A 87 -15.24 11.72 14.64
C ASP A 87 -15.47 11.22 13.23
N LYS A 88 -14.49 11.40 12.31
CA LYS A 88 -14.65 11.06 10.89
C LYS A 88 -13.42 10.36 10.32
N GLU A 89 -12.95 9.34 11.01
CA GLU A 89 -11.91 8.49 10.45
C GLU A 89 -12.53 7.57 9.40
N PHE A 90 -11.87 7.43 8.29
CA PHE A 90 -12.27 6.49 7.25
C PHE A 90 -11.11 5.54 6.97
N PHE A 91 -11.41 4.25 7.01
CA PHE A 91 -10.44 3.20 6.72
C PHE A 91 -10.80 2.50 5.42
N ALA A 92 -9.81 2.29 4.57
CA ALA A 92 -9.97 1.50 3.37
C ALA A 92 -8.95 0.37 3.40
N GLU A 93 -9.41 -0.85 3.26
CA GLU A 93 -8.56 -2.03 3.31
C GLU A 93 -8.60 -2.78 1.98
N PHE A 94 -7.43 -3.22 1.52
CA PHE A 94 -7.30 -3.94 0.26
C PHE A 94 -6.36 -5.13 0.43
N GLY A 95 -6.60 -6.17 -0.35
CA GLY A 95 -5.68 -7.30 -0.42
C GLY A 95 -4.53 -7.00 -1.38
N ILE A 96 -3.38 -7.60 -1.09
CA ILE A 96 -2.24 -7.61 -1.99
C ILE A 96 -2.14 -9.04 -2.50
N ASN A 97 -2.63 -9.26 -3.71
CA ASN A 97 -2.79 -10.60 -4.25
C ASN A 97 -2.05 -10.76 -5.56
N GLY A 98 -1.36 -11.88 -5.68
CA GLY A 98 -0.79 -12.33 -6.94
C GLY A 98 -1.68 -13.40 -7.55
N ARG A 99 -1.16 -14.03 -8.60
CA ARG A 99 -1.92 -15.01 -9.38
C ARG A 99 -2.31 -16.26 -8.57
N ASN A 100 -1.39 -16.77 -7.76
CA ASN A 100 -1.59 -18.02 -7.02
C ASN A 100 -1.39 -17.84 -5.52
N TYR A 101 -1.11 -16.62 -5.07
CA TYR A 101 -0.75 -16.35 -3.68
C TYR A 101 -1.46 -15.11 -3.16
N ALA A 102 -1.84 -15.17 -1.89
CA ALA A 102 -2.23 -13.99 -1.14
C ALA A 102 -0.96 -13.49 -0.45
N TYR A 103 -0.49 -12.29 -0.80
CA TYR A 103 0.76 -11.76 -0.27
C TYR A 103 0.59 -10.93 0.98
N GLY A 104 -0.57 -10.32 1.16
CA GLY A 104 -0.79 -9.50 2.33
C GLY A 104 -2.02 -8.63 2.22
N SER A 105 -2.06 -7.63 3.09
CA SER A 105 -3.15 -6.65 3.10
C SER A 105 -2.59 -5.27 3.43
N VAL A 106 -3.31 -4.24 3.01
CA VAL A 106 -2.96 -2.86 3.26
C VAL A 106 -4.20 -2.11 3.71
N GLN A 107 -4.04 -1.30 4.75
CA GLN A 107 -5.13 -0.47 5.27
C GLN A 107 -4.68 0.98 5.26
N TYR A 108 -5.49 1.83 4.65
CA TYR A 108 -5.27 3.28 4.59
C TYR A 108 -6.22 3.96 5.56
N ARG A 109 -5.71 4.94 6.27
CA ARG A 109 -6.51 5.75 7.19
C ARG A 109 -6.58 7.18 6.67
N PHE A 110 -7.79 7.65 6.44
CA PHE A 110 -8.07 9.00 5.99
C PHE A 110 -8.73 9.79 7.12
N MET A 111 -8.28 11.00 7.33
CA MET A 111 -8.79 11.88 8.38
C MET A 111 -9.23 13.23 7.82
N ASP A 112 -9.63 13.24 6.56
CA ASP A 112 -10.04 14.45 5.85
C ASP A 112 -11.57 14.61 5.78
N GLY A 113 -12.30 13.82 6.55
CA GLY A 113 -13.75 13.89 6.63
C GLY A 113 -14.49 13.09 5.56
N ARG A 114 -13.76 12.37 4.72
CA ARG A 114 -14.39 11.54 3.68
C ARG A 114 -15.15 10.36 4.26
N SER A 115 -16.14 9.87 3.51
CA SER A 115 -16.89 8.67 3.84
C SER A 115 -16.72 7.57 2.80
N SER A 116 -15.93 7.83 1.75
CA SER A 116 -15.70 6.84 0.68
C SER A 116 -14.46 7.20 -0.12
N ILE A 117 -14.05 6.26 -0.95
CA ILE A 117 -12.99 6.46 -1.94
C ILE A 117 -13.65 6.50 -3.31
N ASP A 118 -13.28 7.48 -4.13
CA ASP A 118 -13.83 7.55 -5.48
C ASP A 118 -13.12 6.58 -6.43
N VAL A 119 -13.67 6.39 -7.62
CA VAL A 119 -13.16 5.43 -8.60
C VAL A 119 -11.74 5.76 -9.03
N GLN A 120 -11.43 7.06 -9.19
CA GLN A 120 -10.08 7.48 -9.59
C GLN A 120 -9.05 7.15 -8.53
N GLU A 121 -9.39 7.41 -7.28
CA GLU A 121 -8.52 7.09 -6.16
C GLU A 121 -8.30 5.58 -6.04
N GLU A 122 -9.35 4.80 -6.23
CA GLU A 122 -9.27 3.35 -6.18
C GLU A 122 -8.34 2.82 -7.27
N ILE A 123 -8.46 3.34 -8.49
CA ILE A 123 -7.58 2.95 -9.61
C ILE A 123 -6.11 3.24 -9.28
N LEU A 124 -5.84 4.41 -8.69
CA LEU A 124 -4.49 4.80 -8.31
C LEU A 124 -3.94 3.88 -7.22
N LEU A 125 -4.75 3.56 -6.21
CA LEU A 125 -4.34 2.64 -5.16
C LEU A 125 -4.07 1.23 -5.70
N GLU A 126 -4.88 0.77 -6.65
CA GLU A 126 -4.67 -0.54 -7.28
C GLU A 126 -3.31 -0.65 -7.96
N ARG A 127 -2.83 0.43 -8.56
CA ARG A 127 -1.50 0.46 -9.16
C ARG A 127 -0.41 0.20 -8.13
N ILE A 128 -0.57 0.76 -6.94
CA ILE A 128 0.34 0.54 -5.82
C ILE A 128 0.26 -0.92 -5.36
N HIS A 129 -0.94 -1.46 -5.22
CA HIS A 129 -1.15 -2.83 -4.78
C HIS A 129 -0.56 -3.84 -5.78
N ASP A 130 -0.70 -3.58 -7.07
CA ASP A 130 -0.11 -4.41 -8.11
C ASP A 130 1.42 -4.38 -8.06
N ALA A 131 1.99 -3.20 -7.82
CA ALA A 131 3.44 -3.07 -7.67
C ALA A 131 3.95 -3.82 -6.44
N LEU A 132 3.22 -3.73 -5.33
CA LEU A 132 3.55 -4.46 -4.10
C LEU A 132 3.46 -5.98 -4.30
N ALA A 133 2.42 -6.44 -5.00
CA ALA A 133 2.25 -7.86 -5.32
C ALA A 133 3.39 -8.36 -6.20
N SER A 134 3.81 -7.56 -7.19
CA SER A 134 4.93 -7.89 -8.07
C SER A 134 6.25 -7.97 -7.30
N LEU A 135 6.46 -7.04 -6.37
CA LEU A 135 7.63 -7.06 -5.50
C LEU A 135 7.66 -8.33 -4.64
N ALA A 136 6.52 -8.65 -4.02
CA ALA A 136 6.40 -9.85 -3.19
C ALA A 136 6.68 -11.12 -4.01
N ALA A 137 6.17 -11.16 -5.24
CA ALA A 137 6.41 -12.29 -6.14
C ALA A 137 7.90 -12.44 -6.48
N ARG A 138 8.59 -11.33 -6.75
CA ARG A 138 10.03 -11.34 -7.02
C ARG A 138 10.83 -11.84 -5.81
N ILE A 139 10.49 -11.36 -4.63
CA ILE A 139 11.16 -11.77 -3.40
C ILE A 139 10.95 -13.27 -3.16
N ARG A 140 9.71 -13.73 -3.30
CA ARG A 140 9.38 -15.15 -3.14
C ARG A 140 10.16 -16.02 -4.11
N LYS A 141 10.28 -15.60 -5.36
CA LYS A 141 11.04 -16.32 -6.37
C LYS A 141 12.52 -16.43 -5.98
N ASN A 142 13.10 -15.34 -5.47
CA ASN A 142 14.49 -15.32 -5.02
C ASN A 142 14.71 -16.18 -3.77
N GLU A 143 13.79 -16.15 -2.83
CA GLU A 143 13.83 -17.01 -1.64
C GLU A 143 13.82 -18.49 -2.02
N LYS A 144 13.00 -18.85 -2.99
CA LYS A 144 12.88 -20.21 -3.49
C LYS A 144 14.15 -20.67 -4.21
N ALA A 145 14.81 -19.76 -4.93
CA ALA A 145 16.06 -20.05 -5.64
C ALA A 145 17.23 -20.28 -4.68
N LEU A 146 17.18 -19.67 -3.48
CA LEU A 146 18.22 -19.79 -2.46
C LEU A 146 18.02 -20.98 -1.52
N SER A 147 16.87 -21.58 -1.58
CA SER A 147 16.56 -22.76 -0.77
C SER A 147 16.80 -24.03 -1.60
#